data_ed70e48b47b11dffc8deb15f0f35397f
#
_entry.id   ed70e48b47b11dffc8deb15f0f35397f
#
_cell.length_a   1.000
_cell.length_b   1.000
_cell.length_c   1.000
_cell.angle_alpha   90.00
_cell.angle_beta   90.00
_cell.angle_gamma   90.00
#
_symmetry.space_group_name_H-M   'P 1'
#
loop_
_entity.id
_entity.type
_entity.pdbx_description
1 polymer ?
#
loop_
_entity_poly.entity_id
_entity_poly.type
_entity_poly.pdbx_seq_one_letter_code
_entity_poly.pdbx_strand_id
1 'polypeptide(L)'
;MAGIVFDQWQVEYNSGIPVYRQIINHVCAAVAAGAFKPGDQLPTIRALHERLNVNPNTVAKAYRELEFKGVIVSERGSGSFIKARPTSPAPGAREKKARLKNLYHRLLTEAASSGLTERELLSFMKERNI
;
A
#
# COMPACT_ATOMS: atom_id res chain seq x y z
N MET A 1 -12.23 -2.11 11.39
CA MET A 1 -11.20 -1.94 12.41
C MET A 1 -9.82 -1.98 11.80
N ALA A 2 -8.97 -1.07 12.23
CA ALA A 2 -7.63 -0.95 11.66
C ALA A 2 -6.78 -2.21 11.84
N GLY A 3 -6.96 -2.94 12.93
CA GLY A 3 -6.20 -4.17 13.19
C GLY A 3 -6.41 -5.26 12.16
N ILE A 4 -7.56 -5.28 11.49
CA ILE A 4 -7.90 -6.31 10.51
C ILE A 4 -6.98 -6.25 9.29
N VAL A 5 -6.46 -5.06 8.96
CA VAL A 5 -5.64 -4.85 7.76
C VAL A 5 -4.43 -5.79 7.74
N PHE A 6 -3.85 -6.08 8.89
CA PHE A 6 -2.68 -6.95 8.98
C PHE A 6 -2.98 -8.35 9.50
N ASP A 7 -4.23 -8.66 9.86
CA ASP A 7 -4.55 -9.90 10.57
C ASP A 7 -4.17 -11.17 9.83
N GLN A 8 -4.42 -11.24 8.55
CA GLN A 8 -4.08 -12.41 7.75
C GLN A 8 -3.03 -12.11 6.68
N TRP A 9 -2.47 -10.92 6.73
CA TRP A 9 -1.47 -10.53 5.77
C TRP A 9 -0.10 -11.03 6.19
N GLN A 10 0.64 -11.55 5.23
CA GLN A 10 1.99 -12.06 5.45
C GLN A 10 2.95 -11.49 4.43
N VAL A 11 4.21 -11.35 4.86
CA VAL A 11 5.28 -10.90 3.99
C VAL A 11 5.65 -12.03 3.03
N GLU A 12 5.86 -11.69 1.76
CA GLU A 12 6.29 -12.64 0.74
C GLU A 12 7.78 -12.47 0.48
N TYR A 13 8.58 -13.41 1.00
CA TYR A 13 10.03 -13.30 0.89
C TYR A 13 10.54 -13.63 -0.50
N ASN A 14 9.77 -14.35 -1.32
CA ASN A 14 10.17 -14.75 -2.66
C ASN A 14 9.73 -13.80 -3.76
N SER A 15 9.09 -12.69 -3.41
CA SER A 15 8.55 -11.75 -4.40
C SER A 15 9.61 -10.86 -5.06
N GLY A 16 10.79 -10.76 -4.46
CA GLY A 16 11.82 -9.83 -4.91
C GLY A 16 11.58 -8.38 -4.45
N ILE A 17 10.48 -8.13 -3.76
CA ILE A 17 10.15 -6.80 -3.23
C ILE A 17 10.65 -6.71 -1.80
N PRO A 18 11.41 -5.66 -1.43
CA PRO A 18 11.87 -5.51 -0.05
C PRO A 18 10.70 -5.49 0.93
N VAL A 19 10.91 -6.04 2.12
CA VAL A 19 9.85 -6.17 3.13
C VAL A 19 9.22 -4.82 3.48
N TYR A 20 10.05 -3.79 3.69
CA TYR A 20 9.50 -2.47 4.03
C TYR A 20 8.60 -1.94 2.92
N ARG A 21 8.93 -2.20 1.66
CA ARG A 21 8.12 -1.79 0.52
C ARG A 21 6.79 -2.54 0.49
N GLN A 22 6.78 -3.80 0.86
CA GLN A 22 5.55 -4.57 0.95
C GLN A 22 4.61 -4.00 2.01
N ILE A 23 5.16 -3.58 3.15
CA ILE A 23 4.37 -2.95 4.21
C ILE A 23 3.76 -1.63 3.71
N ILE A 24 4.56 -0.79 3.03
CA ILE A 24 4.09 0.46 2.45
C ILE A 24 2.94 0.20 1.47
N ASN A 25 3.16 -0.74 0.55
CA ASN A 25 2.17 -1.05 -0.47
C ASN A 25 0.87 -1.57 0.13
N HIS A 26 0.98 -2.39 1.17
CA HIS A 26 -0.19 -2.94 1.85
C HIS A 26 -1.01 -1.84 2.54
N VAL A 27 -0.36 -0.93 3.24
CA VAL A 27 -1.05 0.20 3.88
C VAL A 27 -1.72 1.09 2.84
N CYS A 28 -1.00 1.43 1.78
CA CYS A 28 -1.55 2.28 0.72
C CYS A 28 -2.74 1.63 0.02
N ALA A 29 -2.66 0.33 -0.24
CA ALA A 29 -3.77 -0.42 -0.84
C ALA A 29 -4.98 -0.45 0.09
N ALA A 30 -4.76 -0.63 1.39
CA ALA A 30 -5.83 -0.64 2.38
C ALA A 30 -6.53 0.73 2.48
N VAL A 31 -5.76 1.82 2.40
CA VAL A 31 -6.31 3.17 2.38
C VAL A 31 -7.15 3.36 1.11
N ALA A 32 -6.62 2.96 -0.04
CA ALA A 32 -7.33 3.10 -1.31
C ALA A 32 -8.62 2.29 -1.35
N ALA A 33 -8.62 1.12 -0.72
CA ALA A 33 -9.79 0.23 -0.68
C ALA A 33 -10.80 0.63 0.42
N GLY A 34 -10.46 1.59 1.27
CA GLY A 34 -11.32 2.00 2.37
C GLY A 34 -11.24 1.11 3.60
N ALA A 35 -10.33 0.13 3.63
CA ALA A 35 -10.11 -0.71 4.81
C ALA A 35 -9.46 0.06 5.94
N PHE A 36 -8.56 0.99 5.59
CA PHE A 36 -8.04 2.00 6.50
C PHE A 36 -8.71 3.33 6.19
N LYS A 37 -9.29 3.95 7.19
CA LYS A 37 -9.98 5.24 7.07
C LYS A 37 -9.18 6.32 7.76
N PRO A 38 -9.37 7.59 7.37
CA PRO A 38 -8.73 8.70 8.09
C PRO A 38 -9.01 8.63 9.58
N GLY A 39 -7.97 8.79 10.38
CA GLY A 39 -8.06 8.69 11.82
C GLY A 39 -7.86 7.31 12.40
N ASP A 40 -7.87 6.27 11.58
CA ASP A 40 -7.58 4.92 12.06
C ASP A 40 -6.15 4.80 12.53
N GLN A 41 -5.95 4.10 13.64
CA GLN A 41 -4.63 3.91 14.21
C GLN A 41 -3.96 2.68 13.60
N LEU A 42 -2.68 2.83 13.24
CA LEU A 42 -1.87 1.71 12.81
C LEU A 42 -1.38 0.94 14.03
N PRO A 43 -1.08 -0.36 13.88
CA PRO A 43 -0.41 -1.08 14.94
C PRO A 43 0.93 -0.40 15.28
N THR A 44 1.38 -0.53 16.52
CA THR A 44 2.69 -0.01 16.90
C THR A 44 3.78 -0.76 16.14
N ILE A 45 4.96 -0.14 16.04
CA ILE A 45 6.12 -0.81 15.42
C ILE A 45 6.37 -2.16 16.11
N ARG A 46 6.31 -2.17 17.44
CA ARG A 46 6.52 -3.38 18.21
C ARG A 46 5.47 -4.45 17.89
N ALA A 47 4.20 -4.08 17.90
CA ALA A 47 3.13 -5.02 17.60
C ALA A 47 3.25 -5.59 16.20
N LEU A 48 3.58 -4.75 15.24
CA LEU A 48 3.64 -5.19 13.84
C LEU A 48 4.87 -6.05 13.56
N HIS A 49 6.06 -5.68 14.09
CA HIS A 49 7.23 -6.51 13.85
C HIS A 49 7.10 -7.89 14.50
N GLU A 50 6.48 -7.96 15.66
CA GLU A 50 6.24 -9.24 16.32
C GLU A 50 5.25 -10.09 15.52
N ARG A 51 4.18 -9.47 15.05
CA ARG A 51 3.16 -10.17 14.28
C ARG A 51 3.69 -10.69 12.93
N LEU A 52 4.47 -9.87 12.22
CA LEU A 52 5.00 -10.25 10.92
C LEU A 52 6.30 -11.04 11.01
N ASN A 53 6.88 -11.09 12.20
CA ASN A 53 8.17 -11.74 12.43
C ASN A 53 9.27 -11.13 11.54
N VAL A 54 9.32 -9.81 11.54
CA VAL A 54 10.32 -9.04 10.78
C VAL A 54 11.07 -8.12 11.72
N ASN A 55 12.21 -7.62 11.25
CA ASN A 55 13.04 -6.70 12.02
C ASN A 55 12.25 -5.41 12.34
N PRO A 56 12.25 -4.94 13.60
CA PRO A 56 11.57 -3.70 13.95
C PRO A 56 12.05 -2.49 13.15
N ASN A 57 13.33 -2.47 12.75
CA ASN A 57 13.86 -1.39 11.92
C ASN A 57 13.22 -1.36 10.55
N THR A 58 12.84 -2.51 10.03
CA THR A 58 12.12 -2.62 8.76
C THR A 58 10.74 -1.98 8.85
N VAL A 59 10.00 -2.24 9.93
CA VAL A 59 8.70 -1.61 10.17
C VAL A 59 8.87 -0.11 10.36
N ALA A 60 9.86 0.30 11.15
CA ALA A 60 10.14 1.72 11.39
C ALA A 60 10.43 2.45 10.08
N LYS A 61 11.20 1.83 9.19
CA LYS A 61 11.50 2.41 7.87
C LYS A 61 10.24 2.59 7.05
N ALA A 62 9.37 1.58 7.03
CA ALA A 62 8.11 1.67 6.30
C ALA A 62 7.24 2.81 6.84
N TYR A 63 7.13 2.93 8.16
CA TYR A 63 6.33 3.97 8.77
C TYR A 63 6.89 5.36 8.50
N ARG A 64 8.23 5.53 8.53
CA ARG A 64 8.84 6.81 8.18
C ARG A 64 8.51 7.22 6.75
N GLU A 65 8.57 6.28 5.81
CA GLU A 65 8.25 6.59 4.43
C GLU A 65 6.78 6.93 4.24
N LEU A 66 5.88 6.21 4.92
CA LEU A 66 4.46 6.51 4.89
C LEU A 66 4.17 7.90 5.45
N GLU A 67 4.86 8.27 6.52
CA GLU A 67 4.73 9.61 7.10
C GLU A 67 5.26 10.68 6.14
N PHE A 68 6.40 10.43 5.53
CA PHE A 68 6.97 11.34 4.54
C PHE A 68 6.04 11.55 3.35
N LYS A 69 5.35 10.49 2.91
CA LYS A 69 4.39 10.57 1.82
C LYS A 69 3.06 11.23 2.22
N GLY A 70 2.87 11.48 3.51
CA GLY A 70 1.64 12.07 4.00
C GLY A 70 0.47 11.10 4.12
N VAL A 71 0.74 9.79 4.12
CA VAL A 71 -0.29 8.77 4.31
C VAL A 71 -0.64 8.62 5.78
N ILE A 72 0.35 8.72 6.66
CA ILE A 72 0.15 8.60 8.09
C ILE A 72 0.74 9.81 8.80
N VAL A 73 0.33 10.00 10.04
CA VAL A 73 0.87 11.02 10.95
C VAL A 73 1.18 10.35 12.26
N SER A 74 2.34 10.68 12.84
CA SER A 74 2.72 10.20 14.17
C SER A 74 2.36 11.23 15.20
N GLU A 75 1.69 10.80 16.26
CA GLU A 75 1.35 11.65 17.39
C GLU A 75 2.13 11.18 18.60
N ARG A 76 2.85 12.10 19.19
CA ARG A 76 3.73 11.81 20.33
C ARG A 76 2.95 11.17 21.47
N GLY A 77 3.37 9.97 21.87
CA GLY A 77 2.73 9.25 22.97
C GLY A 77 1.45 8.52 22.62
N SER A 78 0.90 8.75 21.42
CA SER A 78 -0.37 8.15 21.01
C SER A 78 -0.25 7.14 19.89
N GLY A 79 0.81 7.22 19.07
CA GLY A 79 1.07 6.28 17.98
C GLY A 79 0.96 6.91 16.61
N SER A 80 0.73 6.08 15.62
CA SER A 80 0.63 6.51 14.22
C SER A 80 -0.79 6.30 13.71
N PHE A 81 -1.29 7.26 12.96
CA PHE A 81 -2.67 7.28 12.49
C PHE A 81 -2.72 7.59 11.00
N ILE A 82 -3.76 7.10 10.34
CA ILE A 82 -4.01 7.43 8.94
C ILE A 82 -4.38 8.92 8.87
N LYS A 83 -3.70 9.65 7.99
CA LYS A 83 -3.91 11.08 7.84
C LYS A 83 -5.29 11.37 7.25
N ALA A 84 -5.96 12.39 7.79
CA ALA A 84 -7.34 12.70 7.44
C ALA A 84 -7.52 13.08 5.97
N ARG A 85 -6.51 13.75 5.37
CA ARG A 85 -6.53 14.08 3.93
C ARG A 85 -5.13 14.31 3.41
N PRO A 86 -4.88 14.00 2.14
CA PRO A 86 -3.63 14.44 1.51
C PRO A 86 -3.54 15.96 1.58
N THR A 87 -2.34 16.48 1.79
CA THR A 87 -2.10 17.92 1.85
C THR A 87 -2.22 18.61 0.50
N SER A 88 -2.10 17.84 -0.58
CA SER A 88 -2.25 18.35 -1.94
C SER A 88 -3.69 18.15 -2.42
N PRO A 89 -4.23 19.06 -3.21
CA PRO A 89 -5.55 18.87 -3.78
C PRO A 89 -5.60 17.61 -4.63
N ALA A 90 -6.75 16.95 -4.65
CA ALA A 90 -6.94 15.78 -5.48
C ALA A 90 -6.68 16.15 -6.95
N PRO A 91 -6.00 15.30 -7.73
CA PRO A 91 -5.79 15.57 -9.14
C PRO A 91 -7.12 15.67 -9.87
N GLY A 92 -7.19 16.57 -10.85
CA GLY A 92 -8.36 16.69 -11.70
C GLY A 92 -8.55 15.44 -12.56
N ALA A 93 -9.73 15.32 -13.16
CA ALA A 93 -10.07 14.15 -13.99
C ALA A 93 -9.06 13.93 -15.11
N ARG A 94 -8.57 15.01 -15.70
CA ARG A 94 -7.58 14.94 -16.79
C ARG A 94 -6.25 14.38 -16.29
N GLU A 95 -5.79 14.83 -15.12
CA GLU A 95 -4.56 14.32 -14.52
C GLU A 95 -4.68 12.87 -14.10
N LYS A 96 -5.83 12.51 -13.54
CA LYS A 96 -6.10 11.11 -13.17
C LYS A 96 -6.02 10.20 -14.38
N LYS A 97 -6.64 10.64 -15.49
CA LYS A 97 -6.65 9.86 -16.71
C LYS A 97 -5.23 9.68 -17.26
N ALA A 98 -4.43 10.74 -17.23
CA ALA A 98 -3.04 10.66 -17.65
C ALA A 98 -2.22 9.71 -16.80
N ARG A 99 -2.42 9.74 -15.48
CA ARG A 99 -1.73 8.84 -14.56
C ARG A 99 -2.14 7.39 -14.79
N LEU A 100 -3.44 7.15 -14.98
CA LEU A 100 -3.95 5.81 -15.26
C LEU A 100 -3.38 5.27 -16.57
N LYS A 101 -3.30 6.11 -17.60
CA LYS A 101 -2.73 5.74 -18.87
C LYS A 101 -1.26 5.34 -18.74
N ASN A 102 -0.49 6.13 -18.01
CA ASN A 102 0.93 5.84 -17.79
C ASN A 102 1.13 4.53 -17.01
N LEU A 103 0.32 4.30 -15.97
CA LEU A 103 0.37 3.06 -15.21
C LEU A 103 0.02 1.86 -16.08
N TYR A 104 -1.01 2.00 -16.88
CA TYR A 104 -1.46 0.94 -17.76
C TYR A 104 -0.37 0.58 -18.78
N HIS A 105 0.27 1.58 -19.39
CA HIS A 105 1.36 1.33 -20.31
C HIS A 105 2.53 0.61 -19.68
N ARG A 106 2.90 1.01 -18.46
CA ARG A 106 3.98 0.32 -17.73
C ARG A 106 3.61 -1.12 -17.43
N LEU A 107 2.37 -1.34 -17.02
CA LEU A 107 1.88 -2.67 -16.72
C LEU A 107 1.88 -3.56 -17.96
N LEU A 108 1.42 -3.03 -19.08
CA LEU A 108 1.44 -3.76 -20.36
C LEU A 108 2.86 -4.10 -20.82
N THR A 109 3.78 -3.16 -20.66
CA THR A 109 5.18 -3.39 -21.00
C THR A 109 5.77 -4.51 -20.19
N GLU A 110 5.51 -4.50 -18.89
CA GLU A 110 6.00 -5.52 -17.98
C GLU A 110 5.36 -6.88 -18.27
N ALA A 111 4.06 -6.89 -18.55
CA ALA A 111 3.34 -8.10 -18.90
C ALA A 111 3.92 -8.71 -20.18
N ALA A 112 4.15 -7.89 -21.20
CA ALA A 112 4.71 -8.34 -22.47
C ALA A 112 6.09 -8.95 -22.29
N SER A 113 6.94 -8.33 -21.46
CA SER A 113 8.27 -8.86 -21.19
C SER A 113 8.23 -10.19 -20.42
N SER A 114 7.12 -10.48 -19.77
CA SER A 114 6.89 -11.75 -19.06
C SER A 114 6.15 -12.78 -19.91
N GLY A 115 5.88 -12.47 -21.16
CA GLY A 115 5.16 -13.37 -22.06
C GLY A 115 3.65 -13.36 -21.88
N LEU A 116 3.11 -12.32 -21.24
CA LEU A 116 1.67 -12.21 -21.00
C LEU A 116 1.04 -11.21 -21.96
N THR A 117 -0.22 -11.47 -22.31
CA THR A 117 -0.99 -10.58 -23.18
C THR A 117 -1.89 -9.66 -22.39
N GLU A 118 -2.32 -8.58 -23.04
CA GLU A 118 -3.31 -7.68 -22.45
C GLU A 118 -4.59 -8.43 -22.09
N ARG A 119 -5.02 -9.34 -22.96
CA ARG A 119 -6.24 -10.13 -22.74
C ARG A 119 -6.13 -10.97 -21.46
N GLU A 120 -5.00 -11.61 -21.25
CA GLU A 120 -4.77 -12.40 -20.04
C GLU A 120 -4.81 -11.54 -18.79
N LEU A 121 -4.19 -10.36 -18.87
CA LEU A 121 -4.17 -9.42 -17.76
C LEU A 121 -5.57 -8.93 -17.42
N LEU A 122 -6.35 -8.52 -18.41
CA LEU A 122 -7.71 -8.05 -18.20
C LEU A 122 -8.62 -9.16 -17.66
N SER A 123 -8.45 -10.38 -18.16
CA SER A 123 -9.20 -11.53 -17.68
C SER A 123 -8.94 -11.79 -16.20
N PHE A 124 -7.69 -11.75 -15.79
CA PHE A 124 -7.30 -11.93 -14.40
C PHE A 124 -7.93 -10.85 -13.51
N MET A 125 -7.89 -9.61 -13.97
CA MET A 125 -8.44 -8.48 -13.21
C MET A 125 -9.96 -8.64 -13.01
N LYS A 126 -10.67 -9.13 -14.01
CA LYS A 126 -12.10 -9.40 -13.89
C LYS A 126 -12.40 -10.52 -12.91
N GLU A 127 -11.64 -11.59 -12.95
CA GLU A 127 -11.79 -12.71 -12.02
C GLU A 127 -11.60 -12.26 -10.58
N ARG A 128 -10.67 -11.36 -10.36
CA ARG A 128 -10.35 -10.88 -9.04
C ARG A 128 -11.46 -10.07 -8.39
N ASN A 129 -12.35 -9.50 -9.20
CA ASN A 129 -13.46 -8.68 -8.71
C ASN A 129 -14.69 -9.48 -8.30
N ILE A 130 -14.59 -10.78 -8.32
CA ILE A 130 -15.71 -11.65 -7.96
C ILE A 130 -15.67 -11.96 -6.47
#